data_3a9ec28753cbbf7de6250acde04d009f
#
_entry.id   3a9ec28753cbbf7de6250acde04d009f
#
_cell.length_a   1.000
_cell.length_b   1.000
_cell.length_c   1.000
_cell.angle_alpha   90.00
_cell.angle_beta   90.00
_cell.angle_gamma   90.00
#
_symmetry.space_group_name_H-M   'P 1'
#
loop_
_entity.id
_entity.type
_entity.pdbx_description
1 polymer ?
#
loop_
_entity_poly.entity_id
_entity_poly.type
_entity_poly.pdbx_seq_one_letter_code
_entity_poly.pdbx_strand_id
1 'polypeptide(L)'
;MKFRASPIALISVSVILLACAAPQPQPFEVLHGGAQTGIRANSSQANVVTDRFELNELFKQITARQRPAPEMPTVDFSKNIVIYVARDPKPSGGYGLKVRSVKCNGGLMSVDLQEVNPQGNANQEQTITQPYVLLSTTRCPKLAQVEVSGADFAAPRPMKVAPK
;
A
#
# COMPACT_ATOMS: atom_id res chain seq x y z
N MET A 1 -54.97 36.80 43.87
CA MET A 1 -54.51 36.41 42.55
C MET A 1 -53.07 35.85 42.68
N LYS A 2 -52.91 34.51 42.49
CA LYS A 2 -51.58 33.83 42.58
C LYS A 2 -51.13 33.50 41.19
N PHE A 3 -50.06 34.14 40.68
CA PHE A 3 -49.43 33.76 39.43
C PHE A 3 -48.55 32.53 39.65
N ARG A 4 -48.87 31.47 38.94
CA ARG A 4 -48.03 30.27 38.82
C ARG A 4 -47.06 30.48 37.68
N ALA A 5 -45.78 30.52 37.99
CA ALA A 5 -44.71 30.50 36.99
C ALA A 5 -44.46 29.02 36.59
N SER A 6 -44.60 28.71 35.31
CA SER A 6 -44.19 27.42 34.72
C SER A 6 -42.70 27.42 34.40
N PRO A 7 -41.92 26.40 34.68
CA PRO A 7 -40.53 26.31 34.25
C PRO A 7 -40.50 25.88 32.79
N ILE A 8 -39.87 26.72 31.99
CA ILE A 8 -39.49 26.38 30.58
C ILE A 8 -38.28 25.46 30.63
N ALA A 9 -38.46 24.19 30.26
CA ALA A 9 -37.36 23.23 30.12
C ALA A 9 -36.59 23.56 28.82
N LEU A 10 -35.36 24.02 28.96
CA LEU A 10 -34.40 24.18 27.85
C LEU A 10 -33.91 22.78 27.46
N ILE A 11 -34.38 22.27 26.34
CA ILE A 11 -33.86 21.07 25.71
C ILE A 11 -32.59 21.48 24.92
N SER A 12 -31.44 21.18 25.47
CA SER A 12 -30.17 21.33 24.77
C SER A 12 -30.00 20.21 23.74
N VAL A 13 -30.17 20.54 22.47
CA VAL A 13 -29.87 19.63 21.35
C VAL A 13 -28.36 19.59 21.18
N SER A 14 -27.73 18.54 21.69
CA SER A 14 -26.31 18.24 21.42
C SER A 14 -26.15 17.75 19.98
N VAL A 15 -25.69 18.62 19.11
CA VAL A 15 -25.29 18.25 17.75
C VAL A 15 -23.98 17.49 17.84
N ILE A 16 -24.05 16.15 17.68
CA ILE A 16 -22.88 15.30 17.54
C ILE A 16 -22.35 15.51 16.11
N LEU A 17 -21.33 16.35 15.97
CA LEU A 17 -20.54 16.45 14.75
C LEU A 17 -19.78 15.15 14.56
N LEU A 18 -20.24 14.26 13.67
CA LEU A 18 -19.44 13.16 13.15
C LEU A 18 -18.29 13.79 12.34
N ALA A 19 -17.15 13.98 12.97
CA ALA A 19 -15.93 14.36 12.28
C ALA A 19 -15.49 13.16 11.42
N CYS A 20 -15.72 13.21 10.11
CA CYS A 20 -15.04 12.34 9.16
C CYS A 20 -13.54 12.61 9.28
N ALA A 21 -12.79 11.69 9.89
CA ALA A 21 -11.34 11.82 10.00
C ALA A 21 -10.75 11.83 8.58
N ALA A 22 -10.05 12.89 8.23
CA ALA A 22 -9.35 12.98 6.96
C ALA A 22 -8.27 11.89 6.86
N PRO A 23 -7.98 11.36 5.66
CA PRO A 23 -6.92 10.38 5.46
C PRO A 23 -5.57 10.92 5.96
N GLN A 24 -4.94 10.21 6.89
CA GLN A 24 -3.67 10.61 7.49
C GLN A 24 -2.50 10.02 6.71
N PRO A 25 -1.51 10.84 6.30
CA PRO A 25 -0.31 10.34 5.67
C PRO A 25 0.45 9.42 6.62
N GLN A 26 1.00 8.31 6.09
CA GLN A 26 1.81 7.36 6.82
C GLN A 26 3.24 7.38 6.31
N PRO A 27 4.24 7.31 7.21
CA PRO A 27 5.61 7.10 6.79
C PRO A 27 5.75 5.73 6.12
N PHE A 28 6.57 5.67 5.09
CA PHE A 28 6.89 4.42 4.41
C PHE A 28 8.36 4.40 4.01
N GLU A 29 8.88 3.19 3.87
CA GLU A 29 10.23 2.91 3.40
C GLU A 29 10.15 1.90 2.26
N VAL A 30 10.83 2.16 1.16
CA VAL A 30 10.99 1.20 0.07
C VAL A 30 12.12 0.25 0.43
N LEU A 31 11.76 -0.99 0.76
CA LEU A 31 12.70 -2.03 1.16
C LEU A 31 13.45 -2.63 -0.03
N HIS A 32 12.74 -2.80 -1.15
CA HIS A 32 13.28 -3.36 -2.37
C HIS A 32 12.41 -3.01 -3.57
N GLY A 33 12.98 -2.98 -4.76
CA GLY A 33 12.23 -2.75 -5.99
C GLY A 33 13.13 -2.93 -7.21
N GLY A 34 12.50 -3.06 -8.37
CA GLY A 34 13.24 -3.24 -9.61
C GLY A 34 12.35 -3.46 -10.82
N ALA A 35 12.99 -3.57 -11.97
CA ALA A 35 12.31 -3.82 -13.24
C ALA A 35 11.88 -5.28 -13.42
N GLN A 36 12.43 -6.21 -12.63
CA GLN A 36 12.19 -7.64 -12.81
C GLN A 36 12.01 -8.35 -11.48
N THR A 37 10.78 -8.83 -11.22
CA THR A 37 10.54 -9.77 -10.12
C THR A 37 10.89 -11.20 -10.52
N GLY A 38 11.26 -12.04 -9.54
CA GLY A 38 11.41 -13.49 -9.73
C GLY A 38 10.09 -14.23 -9.92
N ILE A 39 9.00 -13.64 -9.45
CA ILE A 39 7.64 -14.19 -9.59
C ILE A 39 7.14 -13.90 -11.01
N ARG A 40 6.73 -14.95 -11.72
CA ARG A 40 6.10 -14.79 -13.04
C ARG A 40 4.59 -14.74 -12.89
N ALA A 41 4.00 -13.65 -13.31
CA ALA A 41 2.56 -13.50 -13.38
C ALA A 41 2.15 -12.80 -14.68
N ASN A 42 1.00 -13.16 -15.21
CA ASN A 42 0.46 -12.57 -16.44
C ASN A 42 -0.35 -11.29 -16.16
N SER A 43 -0.46 -10.88 -14.91
CA SER A 43 -1.20 -9.70 -14.48
C SER A 43 -0.52 -9.04 -13.28
N SER A 44 -0.91 -7.80 -13.01
CA SER A 44 -0.47 -7.09 -11.81
C SER A 44 -0.86 -7.86 -10.54
N GLN A 45 0.02 -7.86 -9.57
CA GLN A 45 -0.15 -8.52 -8.28
C GLN A 45 0.04 -7.52 -7.14
N ALA A 46 -0.67 -7.76 -6.04
CA ALA A 46 -0.43 -7.06 -4.79
C ALA A 46 -0.64 -8.04 -3.63
N ASN A 47 0.19 -7.93 -2.60
CA ASN A 47 0.14 -8.77 -1.42
C ASN A 47 0.51 -7.97 -0.17
N VAL A 48 -0.17 -8.25 0.95
CA VAL A 48 0.11 -7.67 2.26
C VAL A 48 0.75 -8.74 3.13
N VAL A 49 1.93 -8.43 3.63
CA VAL A 49 2.73 -9.32 4.48
C VAL A 49 2.71 -8.78 5.91
N THR A 50 2.35 -9.61 6.85
CA THR A 50 2.13 -9.22 8.23
C THR A 50 3.09 -9.87 9.23
N ASP A 51 3.95 -10.76 8.79
CA ASP A 51 4.94 -11.42 9.61
C ASP A 51 6.25 -11.71 8.87
N ARG A 52 7.27 -12.09 9.64
CA ARG A 52 8.61 -12.33 9.13
C ARG A 52 8.73 -13.57 8.26
N PHE A 53 7.95 -14.61 8.53
CA PHE A 53 8.01 -15.84 7.76
C PHE A 53 7.48 -15.61 6.34
N GLU A 54 6.32 -14.95 6.23
CA GLU A 54 5.73 -14.56 4.94
C GLU A 54 6.69 -13.66 4.15
N LEU A 55 7.33 -12.67 4.83
CA LEU A 55 8.30 -11.79 4.17
C LEU A 55 9.49 -12.58 3.61
N ASN A 56 10.02 -13.52 4.39
CA ASN A 56 11.16 -14.33 3.97
C ASN A 56 10.83 -15.17 2.73
N GLU A 57 9.68 -15.83 2.72
CA GLU A 57 9.24 -16.64 1.57
C GLU A 57 8.98 -15.78 0.33
N LEU A 58 8.31 -14.65 0.48
CA LEU A 58 8.07 -13.72 -0.61
C LEU A 58 9.39 -13.16 -1.15
N PHE A 59 10.30 -12.72 -0.26
CA PHE A 59 11.56 -12.10 -0.66
C PHE A 59 12.45 -13.06 -1.43
N LYS A 60 12.54 -14.33 -1.02
CA LYS A 60 13.24 -15.38 -1.79
C LYS A 60 12.67 -15.52 -3.19
N GLN A 61 11.34 -15.49 -3.33
CA GLN A 61 10.68 -15.62 -4.63
C GLN A 61 10.95 -14.43 -5.54
N ILE A 62 10.77 -13.20 -5.04
CA ILE A 62 10.94 -11.98 -5.85
C ILE A 62 12.39 -11.76 -6.27
N THR A 63 13.36 -12.22 -5.47
CA THR A 63 14.80 -12.07 -5.72
C THR A 63 15.47 -13.30 -6.32
N ALA A 64 14.71 -14.38 -6.62
CA ALA A 64 15.24 -15.66 -7.06
C ALA A 64 16.21 -15.59 -8.26
N ARG A 65 16.07 -14.57 -9.09
CA ARG A 65 16.89 -14.35 -10.30
C ARG A 65 17.99 -13.32 -10.14
N GLN A 66 18.07 -12.66 -8.99
CA GLN A 66 19.07 -11.62 -8.77
C GLN A 66 20.41 -12.23 -8.34
N ARG A 67 21.48 -11.75 -8.94
CA ARG A 67 22.84 -12.19 -8.61
C ARG A 67 23.77 -10.97 -8.55
N PRO A 68 24.47 -10.72 -7.43
CA PRO A 68 24.35 -11.46 -6.15
C PRO A 68 22.97 -11.33 -5.53
N ALA A 69 22.59 -12.29 -4.66
CA ALA A 69 21.33 -12.22 -3.94
C ALA A 69 21.36 -11.00 -2.99
N PRO A 70 20.30 -10.16 -2.99
CA PRO A 70 20.24 -9.02 -2.10
C PRO A 70 20.03 -9.46 -0.64
N GLU A 71 20.47 -8.61 0.29
CA GLU A 71 20.22 -8.81 1.71
C GLU A 71 18.73 -8.75 2.05
N MET A 72 18.33 -9.63 2.97
CA MET A 72 16.96 -9.67 3.48
C MET A 72 16.68 -8.44 4.35
N PRO A 73 15.67 -7.63 4.05
CA PRO A 73 15.33 -6.47 4.86
C PRO A 73 14.82 -6.88 6.25
N THR A 74 15.17 -6.05 7.25
CA THR A 74 14.68 -6.23 8.61
C THR A 74 13.49 -5.32 8.86
N VAL A 75 12.35 -5.88 9.30
CA VAL A 75 11.11 -5.16 9.56
C VAL A 75 10.58 -5.51 10.95
N ASP A 76 10.19 -4.48 11.70
CA ASP A 76 9.48 -4.64 12.98
C ASP A 76 7.97 -4.81 12.73
N PHE A 77 7.52 -6.05 12.62
CA PHE A 77 6.11 -6.40 12.40
C PHE A 77 5.19 -6.15 13.60
N SER A 78 5.71 -5.70 14.72
CA SER A 78 4.87 -5.24 15.83
C SER A 78 4.20 -3.90 15.51
N LYS A 79 4.85 -3.09 14.67
CA LYS A 79 4.43 -1.73 14.31
C LYS A 79 4.09 -1.59 12.82
N ASN A 80 4.78 -2.34 11.98
CA ASN A 80 4.74 -2.19 10.52
C ASN A 80 4.08 -3.39 9.83
N ILE A 81 3.69 -3.16 8.59
CA ILE A 81 3.36 -4.18 7.61
C ILE A 81 4.22 -3.97 6.37
N VAL A 82 4.32 -5.00 5.55
CA VAL A 82 4.99 -4.91 4.26
C VAL A 82 3.96 -5.10 3.15
N ILE A 83 4.08 -4.31 2.09
CA ILE A 83 3.21 -4.38 0.93
C ILE A 83 4.10 -4.65 -0.28
N TYR A 84 3.80 -5.70 -1.00
CA TYR A 84 4.38 -6.05 -2.29
C TYR A 84 3.42 -5.68 -3.40
N VAL A 85 3.92 -5.00 -4.43
CA VAL A 85 3.16 -4.72 -5.64
C VAL A 85 4.04 -4.99 -6.84
N ALA A 86 3.52 -5.76 -7.78
CA ALA A 86 4.12 -5.96 -9.10
C ALA A 86 3.11 -5.60 -10.19
N ARG A 87 3.61 -5.00 -11.26
CA ARG A 87 2.82 -4.69 -12.45
C ARG A 87 2.65 -5.92 -13.34
N ASP A 88 1.74 -5.81 -14.28
CA ASP A 88 1.68 -6.66 -15.44
C ASP A 88 3.00 -6.65 -16.22
N PRO A 89 3.33 -7.71 -16.96
CA PRO A 89 4.52 -7.76 -17.79
C PRO A 89 4.58 -6.61 -18.79
N LYS A 90 5.76 -6.03 -18.95
CA LYS A 90 6.08 -4.96 -19.88
C LYS A 90 6.99 -5.48 -20.99
N PRO A 91 6.85 -4.97 -22.23
CA PRO A 91 7.56 -5.54 -23.40
C PRO A 91 9.06 -5.24 -23.42
N SER A 92 9.55 -4.33 -22.57
CA SER A 92 10.96 -3.92 -22.56
C SER A 92 11.44 -3.55 -21.17
N GLY A 93 12.73 -3.29 -21.01
CA GLY A 93 13.32 -2.69 -19.82
C GLY A 93 12.94 -1.22 -19.63
N GLY A 94 13.42 -0.60 -18.54
CA GLY A 94 13.22 0.81 -18.21
C GLY A 94 11.91 1.16 -17.50
N TYR A 95 11.00 0.22 -17.37
CA TYR A 95 9.80 0.39 -16.52
C TYR A 95 10.11 0.21 -15.05
N GLY A 96 9.44 0.97 -14.19
CA GLY A 96 9.58 0.90 -12.74
C GLY A 96 8.32 1.30 -12.01
N LEU A 97 8.31 1.11 -10.69
CA LEU A 97 7.26 1.59 -9.78
C LEU A 97 7.85 2.53 -8.74
N LYS A 98 7.19 3.65 -8.51
CA LYS A 98 7.53 4.61 -7.46
C LYS A 98 6.33 4.79 -6.53
N VAL A 99 6.56 4.72 -5.23
CA VAL A 99 5.53 5.03 -4.22
C VAL A 99 5.40 6.54 -4.10
N ARG A 100 4.21 7.08 -4.30
CA ARG A 100 3.90 8.50 -4.13
C ARG A 100 3.48 8.82 -2.71
N SER A 101 2.55 8.02 -2.17
CA SER A 101 2.05 8.22 -0.83
C SER A 101 1.42 6.96 -0.26
N VAL A 102 1.43 6.90 1.07
CA VAL A 102 0.65 5.94 1.85
C VAL A 102 -0.23 6.74 2.80
N LYS A 103 -1.52 6.42 2.86
CA LYS A 103 -2.48 7.10 3.72
C LYS A 103 -3.31 6.10 4.49
N CYS A 104 -3.73 6.49 5.70
CA CYS A 104 -4.58 5.70 6.57
C CYS A 104 -5.89 6.44 6.86
N ASN A 105 -7.02 5.76 6.73
CA ASN A 105 -8.33 6.27 7.09
C ASN A 105 -9.20 5.16 7.69
N GLY A 106 -9.40 5.17 9.00
CA GLY A 106 -10.37 4.31 9.70
C GLY A 106 -10.25 2.80 9.48
N GLY A 107 -9.03 2.29 9.23
CA GLY A 107 -8.81 0.86 8.95
C GLY A 107 -8.60 0.53 7.48
N LEU A 108 -8.73 1.51 6.60
CA LEU A 108 -8.34 1.44 5.20
C LEU A 108 -6.98 2.09 5.02
N MET A 109 -6.04 1.39 4.41
CA MET A 109 -4.77 1.94 3.95
C MET A 109 -4.80 2.07 2.43
N SER A 110 -4.48 3.26 1.94
CA SER A 110 -4.38 3.55 0.50
C SER A 110 -2.93 3.78 0.13
N VAL A 111 -2.44 3.04 -0.85
CA VAL A 111 -1.09 3.15 -1.42
C VAL A 111 -1.22 3.71 -2.83
N ASP A 112 -0.67 4.88 -3.07
CA ASP A 112 -0.64 5.51 -4.39
C ASP A 112 0.71 5.30 -5.04
N LEU A 113 0.70 4.72 -6.25
CA LEU A 113 1.88 4.39 -7.03
C LEU A 113 1.94 5.22 -8.31
N GLN A 114 3.14 5.44 -8.77
CA GLN A 114 3.44 6.00 -10.08
C GLN A 114 4.23 4.99 -10.91
N GLU A 115 3.79 4.74 -12.11
CA GLU A 115 4.62 4.03 -13.10
C GLU A 115 5.73 4.95 -13.60
N VAL A 116 6.94 4.43 -13.65
CA VAL A 116 8.06 5.05 -14.33
C VAL A 116 8.15 4.40 -15.70
N ASN A 117 7.94 5.21 -16.72
CA ASN A 117 8.08 4.75 -18.11
C ASN A 117 9.50 5.00 -18.62
N PRO A 118 9.99 4.14 -19.50
CA PRO A 118 11.28 4.37 -20.12
C PRO A 118 11.29 5.70 -20.88
N GLN A 119 12.31 6.49 -20.66
CA GLN A 119 12.58 7.71 -21.44
C GLN A 119 13.07 7.23 -22.81
N GLY A 120 12.26 7.44 -23.84
CA GLY A 120 12.43 6.89 -25.18
C GLY A 120 13.84 7.11 -25.78
N ASN A 121 14.69 6.11 -25.71
CA ASN A 121 15.94 6.00 -26.43
C ASN A 121 16.23 4.55 -26.80
N ALA A 122 16.85 4.37 -27.96
CA ALA A 122 17.01 3.13 -28.69
C ALA A 122 17.79 1.98 -28.03
N ASN A 123 18.27 2.12 -26.82
CA ASN A 123 19.09 1.12 -26.13
C ASN A 123 18.34 0.40 -24.98
N GLN A 124 17.01 0.30 -25.06
CA GLN A 124 16.28 -0.45 -24.06
C GLN A 124 16.39 -1.95 -24.36
N GLU A 125 16.70 -2.69 -23.31
CA GLU A 125 16.72 -4.14 -23.38
C GLU A 125 15.35 -4.66 -23.82
N GLN A 126 15.30 -5.36 -24.96
CA GLN A 126 14.09 -5.97 -25.54
C GLN A 126 13.73 -7.26 -24.79
N THR A 127 13.57 -7.15 -23.49
CA THR A 127 13.25 -8.27 -22.59
C THR A 127 11.99 -7.98 -21.84
N ILE A 128 11.07 -8.94 -21.80
CA ILE A 128 9.85 -8.82 -21.00
C ILE A 128 10.26 -8.62 -19.54
N THR A 129 9.83 -7.51 -18.95
CA THR A 129 10.09 -7.16 -17.56
C THR A 129 8.79 -7.13 -16.76
N GLN A 130 8.89 -7.23 -15.44
CA GLN A 130 7.74 -7.11 -14.54
C GLN A 130 8.15 -6.25 -13.36
N PRO A 131 7.92 -4.92 -13.45
CA PRO A 131 8.32 -3.98 -12.41
C PRO A 131 7.59 -4.24 -11.10
N TYR A 132 8.31 -4.09 -9.99
CA TYR A 132 7.75 -4.30 -8.66
C TYR A 132 8.34 -3.35 -7.63
N VAL A 133 7.63 -3.22 -6.52
CA VAL A 133 8.07 -2.54 -5.31
C VAL A 133 7.65 -3.33 -4.08
N LEU A 134 8.53 -3.37 -3.10
CA LEU A 134 8.32 -3.90 -1.75
C LEU A 134 8.51 -2.73 -0.80
N LEU A 135 7.49 -2.36 -0.06
CA LEU A 135 7.55 -1.24 0.89
C LEU A 135 7.10 -1.65 2.28
N SER A 136 7.71 -1.05 3.30
CA SER A 136 7.28 -1.11 4.69
C SER A 136 6.56 0.17 5.07
N THR A 137 5.50 0.08 5.86
CA THR A 137 4.77 1.23 6.39
C THR A 137 4.16 0.90 7.74
N THR A 138 3.91 1.94 8.55
CA THR A 138 3.24 1.78 9.83
C THR A 138 1.83 1.24 9.65
N ARG A 139 1.46 0.25 10.46
CA ARG A 139 0.13 -0.35 10.43
C ARG A 139 -0.93 0.66 10.88
N CYS A 140 -1.99 0.84 10.11
CA CYS A 140 -3.16 1.60 10.53
C CYS A 140 -3.82 0.98 11.76
N PRO A 141 -4.36 1.78 12.69
CA PRO A 141 -5.26 1.27 13.71
C PRO A 141 -6.45 0.53 13.06
N LYS A 142 -6.77 -0.67 13.56
CA LYS A 142 -7.88 -1.51 13.03
C LYS A 142 -7.78 -1.79 11.52
N LEU A 143 -6.56 -1.90 10.99
CA LEU A 143 -6.34 -2.18 9.56
C LEU A 143 -7.09 -3.43 9.12
N ALA A 144 -8.03 -3.25 8.20
CA ALA A 144 -8.86 -4.32 7.63
C ALA A 144 -8.61 -4.50 6.13
N GLN A 145 -8.21 -3.43 5.45
CA GLN A 145 -8.06 -3.42 4.00
C GLN A 145 -6.89 -2.53 3.56
N VAL A 146 -6.19 -2.98 2.53
CA VAL A 146 -5.21 -2.18 1.79
C VAL A 146 -5.69 -2.03 0.36
N GLU A 147 -5.67 -0.82 -0.17
CA GLU A 147 -5.96 -0.51 -1.55
C GLU A 147 -4.72 0.04 -2.25
N VAL A 148 -4.43 -0.48 -3.42
CA VAL A 148 -3.37 0.02 -4.30
C VAL A 148 -3.99 0.71 -5.49
N SER A 149 -3.55 1.93 -5.78
CA SER A 149 -4.04 2.78 -6.86
C SER A 149 -2.89 3.44 -7.62
N GLY A 150 -3.19 4.09 -8.72
CA GLY A 150 -2.22 4.73 -9.60
C GLY A 150 -1.51 3.74 -10.52
N ALA A 151 -0.45 4.19 -11.20
CA ALA A 151 0.36 3.37 -12.10
C ALA A 151 -0.48 2.51 -13.08
N ASP A 152 -1.51 3.12 -13.68
CA ASP A 152 -2.44 2.47 -14.64
C ASP A 152 -3.20 1.24 -14.09
N PHE A 153 -3.30 1.08 -12.77
CA PHE A 153 -4.32 0.20 -12.23
C PHE A 153 -5.70 0.78 -12.60
N ALA A 154 -6.46 0.06 -13.41
CA ALA A 154 -7.76 0.50 -13.92
C ALA A 154 -8.79 0.79 -12.81
N ALA A 155 -8.60 0.20 -11.63
CA ALA A 155 -9.35 0.45 -10.41
C ALA A 155 -8.47 0.16 -9.18
N PRO A 156 -8.75 0.78 -8.02
CA PRO A 156 -8.10 0.40 -6.77
C PRO A 156 -8.25 -1.10 -6.52
N ARG A 157 -7.15 -1.77 -6.15
CA ARG A 157 -7.17 -3.20 -5.82
C ARG A 157 -7.28 -3.39 -4.32
N PRO A 158 -8.44 -3.78 -3.79
CA PRO A 158 -8.61 -4.05 -2.37
C PRO A 158 -7.96 -5.38 -2.00
N MET A 159 -7.18 -5.37 -0.93
CA MET A 159 -6.60 -6.55 -0.31
C MET A 159 -7.09 -6.64 1.14
N LYS A 160 -7.68 -7.77 1.50
CA LYS A 160 -8.05 -8.02 2.90
C LYS A 160 -6.79 -8.34 3.71
N VAL A 161 -6.68 -7.74 4.87
CA VAL A 161 -5.61 -8.06 5.83
C VAL A 161 -6.17 -9.05 6.83
N ALA A 162 -5.49 -10.19 7.00
CA ALA A 162 -5.88 -11.16 8.00
C ALA A 162 -5.86 -10.52 9.40
N PRO A 163 -6.90 -10.74 10.21
CA PRO A 163 -6.86 -10.30 11.61
C PRO A 163 -5.76 -11.09 12.33
N LYS A 164 -5.01 -10.39 13.19
CA LYS A 164 -4.07 -11.02 14.12
C LYS A 164 -4.81 -11.56 15.31
#